data_9d279db3f252cf688ed9bf7a6f9dc9f0
#
_entry.id   9d279db3f252cf688ed9bf7a6f9dc9f0
#
_cell.length_a   1.000
_cell.length_b   1.000
_cell.length_c   1.000
_cell.angle_alpha   90.00
_cell.angle_beta   90.00
_cell.angle_gamma   90.00
#
_symmetry.space_group_name_H-M   'P 1'
#
loop_
_entity.id
_entity.type
_entity.pdbx_description
1 polymer ?
#
loop_
_entity_poly.entity_id
_entity_poly.type
_entity_poly.pdbx_seq_one_letter_code
_entity_poly.pdbx_strand_id
1 'polypeptide(L)'
;MLEIPESYSFARQAADMLSGRTVTDVFNATHPHKFTWYLGDPADYRARLVGKTVRAAEGHGAFIDLLLDDEAHIALSDGVNLRYHAPGAEVPPKYQLLIAFDDDSFLVFTVAMYGGIIAFRKNFDNPYYLGALSKPSPLDDAFDEACFGRLISDAKSNLSAKAFLATEQRIPGLGNGVLQDILFKSHIHPKRKLATLGDAELGRMYSSVKSTLRDMADRGGRDTEKDLLGKPGGYKTLLSKNTFAEPCPGCGGAIVKEAYLGGAVYYC
;
A
#
# COMPACT_ATOMS: atom_id res chain seq x y z
N MET A 1 3.27 -2.88 -6.03
CA MET A 1 2.38 -3.43 -4.99
C MET A 1 2.15 -2.35 -3.95
N LEU A 2 0.90 -2.03 -3.64
CA LEU A 2 0.54 -0.99 -2.70
C LEU A 2 0.80 -1.49 -1.26
N GLU A 3 1.69 -0.82 -0.54
CA GLU A 3 1.97 -1.05 0.87
C GLU A 3 1.87 0.28 1.63
N ILE A 4 2.11 0.31 2.93
CA ILE A 4 1.94 1.53 3.77
C ILE A 4 2.56 2.79 3.15
N PRO A 5 3.83 2.81 2.70
CA PRO A 5 4.42 4.05 2.17
C PRO A 5 3.74 4.54 0.88
N GLU A 6 3.36 3.60 0.01
CA GLU A 6 2.71 3.93 -1.24
C GLU A 6 1.28 4.43 -1.00
N SER A 7 0.49 3.75 -0.16
CA SER A 7 -0.88 4.18 0.13
C SER A 7 -0.90 5.60 0.71
N TYR A 8 0.02 5.90 1.63
CA TYR A 8 0.14 7.22 2.23
C TYR A 8 0.56 8.30 1.21
N SER A 9 1.54 7.98 0.37
CA SER A 9 2.05 8.91 -0.66
C SER A 9 1.00 9.20 -1.73
N PHE A 10 0.30 8.16 -2.19
CA PHE A 10 -0.80 8.30 -3.15
C PHE A 10 -1.94 9.14 -2.60
N ALA A 11 -2.36 8.87 -1.35
CA ALA A 11 -3.43 9.62 -0.71
C ALA A 11 -3.08 11.11 -0.62
N ARG A 12 -1.85 11.45 -0.23
CA ARG A 12 -1.37 12.83 -0.20
C ARG A 12 -1.40 13.47 -1.58
N GLN A 13 -0.87 12.80 -2.62
CA GLN A 13 -0.91 13.30 -3.99
C GLN A 13 -2.35 13.45 -4.50
N ALA A 14 -3.23 12.50 -4.19
CA ALA A 14 -4.64 12.56 -4.58
C ALA A 14 -5.37 13.71 -3.86
N ALA A 15 -5.09 13.95 -2.59
CA ALA A 15 -5.63 15.09 -1.85
C ALA A 15 -5.20 16.42 -2.49
N ASP A 16 -3.91 16.56 -2.82
CA ASP A 16 -3.37 17.78 -3.44
C ASP A 16 -3.99 18.07 -4.83
N MET A 17 -4.26 17.01 -5.60
CA MET A 17 -4.70 17.16 -6.99
C MET A 17 -6.22 17.18 -7.17
N LEU A 18 -6.95 16.45 -6.31
CA LEU A 18 -8.36 16.15 -6.52
C LEU A 18 -9.29 16.82 -5.51
N SER A 19 -8.80 17.35 -4.39
CA SER A 19 -9.67 18.03 -3.42
C SER A 19 -10.44 19.17 -4.07
N GLY A 20 -11.78 19.17 -3.91
CA GLY A 20 -12.68 20.12 -4.52
C GLY A 20 -13.07 19.81 -5.97
N ARG A 21 -12.53 18.76 -6.59
CA ARG A 21 -12.94 18.34 -7.94
C ARG A 21 -14.22 17.53 -7.87
N THR A 22 -15.11 17.78 -8.82
CA THR A 22 -16.40 17.10 -8.94
C THR A 22 -16.31 16.02 -10.02
N VAL A 23 -16.78 14.82 -9.71
CA VAL A 23 -16.88 13.72 -10.67
C VAL A 23 -17.91 14.05 -11.73
N THR A 24 -17.51 14.12 -13.00
CA THR A 24 -18.39 14.39 -14.14
C THR A 24 -18.86 13.12 -14.83
N ASP A 25 -18.01 12.10 -14.87
CA ASP A 25 -18.38 10.81 -15.45
C ASP A 25 -17.55 9.64 -14.85
N VAL A 26 -18.09 8.43 -15.02
CA VAL A 26 -17.43 7.16 -14.63
C VAL A 26 -17.62 6.17 -15.77
N PHE A 27 -16.50 5.66 -16.29
CA PHE A 27 -16.48 4.71 -17.39
C PHE A 27 -16.04 3.35 -16.88
N ASN A 28 -16.82 2.34 -17.23
CA ASN A 28 -16.55 0.95 -16.92
C ASN A 28 -15.37 0.40 -17.74
N ALA A 29 -14.90 -0.80 -17.37
CA ALA A 29 -13.77 -1.45 -17.99
C ALA A 29 -13.91 -1.54 -19.52
N THR A 30 -12.92 -1.01 -20.25
CA THR A 30 -12.72 -1.31 -21.68
C THR A 30 -12.02 -2.65 -21.89
N HIS A 31 -11.31 -3.12 -20.86
CA HIS A 31 -10.61 -4.39 -20.86
C HIS A 31 -10.84 -5.12 -19.52
N PRO A 32 -11.93 -5.92 -19.40
CA PRO A 32 -12.22 -6.66 -18.17
C PRO A 32 -11.05 -7.56 -17.77
N HIS A 33 -10.74 -7.57 -16.47
CA HIS A 33 -9.68 -8.41 -15.92
C HIS A 33 -10.27 -9.42 -14.94
N LYS A 34 -9.96 -10.70 -15.11
CA LYS A 34 -10.54 -11.82 -14.38
C LYS A 34 -10.47 -11.71 -12.86
N PHE A 35 -9.41 -11.09 -12.34
CA PHE A 35 -9.16 -10.93 -10.91
C PHE A 35 -9.34 -9.48 -10.42
N THR A 36 -10.09 -8.67 -11.17
CA THR A 36 -10.62 -7.42 -10.65
C THR A 36 -11.94 -7.71 -9.96
N TRP A 37 -12.07 -7.29 -8.71
CA TRP A 37 -13.32 -7.40 -8.00
C TRP A 37 -13.87 -6.02 -7.61
N TYR A 38 -15.20 -5.92 -7.62
CA TYR A 38 -15.95 -4.71 -7.36
C TYR A 38 -16.97 -4.97 -6.26
N LEU A 39 -17.38 -3.93 -5.55
CA LEU A 39 -18.52 -4.03 -4.62
C LEU A 39 -19.84 -3.82 -5.40
N GLY A 40 -20.53 -4.90 -5.68
CA GLY A 40 -21.73 -4.88 -6.54
C GLY A 40 -21.37 -4.76 -8.02
N ASP A 41 -22.31 -4.25 -8.81
CA ASP A 41 -22.09 -4.05 -10.24
C ASP A 41 -21.32 -2.74 -10.49
N PRO A 42 -20.17 -2.77 -11.18
CA PRO A 42 -19.45 -1.55 -11.52
C PRO A 42 -20.25 -0.60 -12.45
N ALA A 43 -21.27 -1.09 -13.16
CA ALA A 43 -22.18 -0.25 -13.93
C ALA A 43 -22.95 0.77 -13.04
N ASP A 44 -23.16 0.45 -11.79
CA ASP A 44 -23.81 1.35 -10.81
C ASP A 44 -22.87 2.46 -10.30
N TYR A 45 -21.56 2.35 -10.52
CA TYR A 45 -20.59 3.31 -9.97
C TYR A 45 -20.80 4.71 -10.53
N ARG A 46 -21.24 4.82 -11.77
CA ARG A 46 -21.61 6.10 -12.38
C ARG A 46 -22.69 6.80 -11.56
N ALA A 47 -23.77 6.10 -11.25
CA ALA A 47 -24.88 6.65 -10.46
C ALA A 47 -24.48 6.96 -9.00
N ARG A 48 -23.50 6.26 -8.44
CA ARG A 48 -23.02 6.47 -7.08
C ARG A 48 -22.08 7.66 -6.95
N LEU A 49 -21.28 7.98 -7.98
CA LEU A 49 -20.16 8.90 -7.89
C LEU A 49 -20.35 10.21 -8.68
N VAL A 50 -21.07 10.21 -9.81
CA VAL A 50 -21.27 11.43 -10.62
C VAL A 50 -21.97 12.52 -9.82
N GLY A 51 -21.49 13.75 -9.94
CA GLY A 51 -21.95 14.91 -9.21
C GLY A 51 -21.40 15.02 -7.78
N LYS A 52 -20.59 14.06 -7.33
CA LYS A 52 -19.93 14.11 -6.01
C LYS A 52 -18.58 14.81 -6.10
N THR A 53 -18.28 15.62 -5.10
CA THR A 53 -16.99 16.34 -4.99
C THR A 53 -16.05 15.59 -4.06
N VAL A 54 -14.81 15.44 -4.45
CA VAL A 54 -13.75 14.85 -3.61
C VAL A 54 -13.48 15.79 -2.43
N ARG A 55 -13.57 15.28 -1.20
CA ARG A 55 -13.38 16.03 0.05
C ARG A 55 -12.02 15.74 0.68
N ALA A 56 -11.58 14.49 0.60
CA ALA A 56 -10.31 14.05 1.14
C ALA A 56 -9.80 12.82 0.39
N ALA A 57 -8.53 12.49 0.60
CA ALA A 57 -7.96 11.21 0.22
C ALA A 57 -7.11 10.70 1.39
N GLU A 58 -7.29 9.43 1.75
CA GLU A 58 -6.64 8.83 2.90
C GLU A 58 -6.00 7.50 2.55
N GLY A 59 -4.87 7.18 3.20
CA GLY A 59 -4.17 5.92 3.06
C GLY A 59 -4.33 5.08 4.32
N HIS A 60 -4.86 3.87 4.20
CA HIS A 60 -5.07 2.96 5.32
C HIS A 60 -4.45 1.59 5.01
N GLY A 61 -3.31 1.28 5.64
CA GLY A 61 -2.60 0.04 5.35
C GLY A 61 -2.24 -0.08 3.87
N ALA A 62 -2.85 -1.03 3.15
CA ALA A 62 -2.71 -1.22 1.70
C ALA A 62 -3.95 -0.73 0.93
N PHE A 63 -4.71 0.21 1.48
CA PHE A 63 -5.85 0.85 0.82
C PHE A 63 -5.57 2.33 0.58
N ILE A 64 -6.12 2.84 -0.51
CA ILE A 64 -6.31 4.27 -0.75
C ILE A 64 -7.80 4.50 -0.82
N ASP A 65 -8.29 5.50 -0.10
CA ASP A 65 -9.71 5.86 -0.04
C ASP A 65 -9.87 7.34 -0.44
N LEU A 66 -10.65 7.59 -1.47
CA LEU A 66 -11.12 8.93 -1.84
C LEU A 66 -12.51 9.12 -1.24
N LEU A 67 -12.61 10.09 -0.34
CA LEU A 67 -13.84 10.47 0.33
C LEU A 67 -14.54 11.56 -0.49
N LEU A 68 -15.80 11.35 -0.81
CA LEU A 68 -16.60 12.27 -1.59
C LEU A 68 -17.82 12.77 -0.76
N ASP A 69 -18.60 13.67 -1.34
CA ASP A 69 -19.86 14.14 -0.74
C ASP A 69 -20.81 12.99 -0.39
N ASP A 70 -21.71 13.26 0.56
CA ASP A 70 -22.76 12.34 1.01
C ASP A 70 -22.24 10.98 1.48
N GLU A 71 -21.05 10.97 2.10
CA GLU A 71 -20.42 9.75 2.59
C GLU A 71 -20.18 8.71 1.47
N ALA A 72 -20.00 9.18 0.22
CA ALA A 72 -19.59 8.33 -0.87
C ALA A 72 -18.07 8.15 -0.85
N HIS A 73 -17.63 6.96 -1.20
CA HIS A 73 -16.22 6.59 -1.23
C HIS A 73 -15.90 5.86 -2.52
N ILE A 74 -14.66 6.03 -2.97
CA ILE A 74 -14.02 5.12 -3.90
C ILE A 74 -12.69 4.66 -3.29
N ALA A 75 -12.63 3.41 -2.85
CA ALA A 75 -11.45 2.79 -2.30
C ALA A 75 -10.82 1.81 -3.29
N LEU A 76 -9.51 1.70 -3.22
CA LEU A 76 -8.77 0.67 -3.96
C LEU A 76 -7.83 -0.08 -3.03
N SER A 77 -7.68 -1.37 -3.29
CA SER A 77 -6.78 -2.25 -2.53
C SER A 77 -5.48 -2.53 -3.27
N ASP A 78 -4.57 -3.22 -2.59
CA ASP A 78 -3.35 -3.73 -3.21
C ASP A 78 -3.63 -4.46 -4.53
N GLY A 79 -2.71 -4.29 -5.48
CA GLY A 79 -2.79 -4.85 -6.82
C GLY A 79 -3.50 -3.98 -7.86
N VAL A 80 -4.18 -2.90 -7.43
CA VAL A 80 -4.68 -1.86 -8.33
C VAL A 80 -3.60 -0.82 -8.57
N ASN A 81 -3.36 -0.50 -9.84
CA ASN A 81 -2.55 0.64 -10.24
C ASN A 81 -3.47 1.82 -10.52
N LEU A 82 -3.30 2.91 -9.77
CA LEU A 82 -3.99 4.17 -9.97
C LEU A 82 -3.07 5.16 -10.68
N ARG A 83 -3.60 5.89 -11.68
CA ARG A 83 -2.88 6.96 -12.38
C ARG A 83 -3.77 8.17 -12.57
N TYR A 84 -3.23 9.33 -12.25
CA TYR A 84 -3.79 10.63 -12.59
C TYR A 84 -3.33 11.06 -13.97
N HIS A 85 -4.25 11.59 -14.74
CA HIS A 85 -4.01 12.18 -16.04
C HIS A 85 -4.52 13.63 -16.03
N ALA A 86 -3.63 14.55 -16.41
CA ALA A 86 -3.95 15.98 -16.47
C ALA A 86 -4.94 16.29 -17.62
N PRO A 87 -5.61 17.45 -17.57
CA PRO A 87 -6.45 17.92 -18.67
C PRO A 87 -5.76 17.85 -20.03
N GLY A 88 -6.47 17.34 -21.03
CA GLY A 88 -5.94 17.16 -22.39
C GLY A 88 -5.07 15.92 -22.61
N ALA A 89 -4.84 15.10 -21.57
CA ALA A 89 -4.13 13.85 -21.76
C ALA A 89 -4.97 12.85 -22.58
N GLU A 90 -4.28 12.00 -23.35
CA GLU A 90 -4.93 10.92 -24.10
C GLU A 90 -5.43 9.82 -23.13
N VAL A 91 -6.67 9.39 -23.33
CA VAL A 91 -7.27 8.30 -22.55
C VAL A 91 -6.62 6.97 -22.94
N PRO A 92 -6.03 6.22 -22.00
CA PRO A 92 -5.47 4.91 -22.29
C PRO A 92 -6.52 3.94 -22.84
N PRO A 93 -6.18 3.12 -23.82
CA PRO A 93 -7.16 2.22 -24.45
C PRO A 93 -7.62 1.07 -23.56
N LYS A 94 -6.90 0.78 -22.46
CA LYS A 94 -7.16 -0.34 -21.54
C LYS A 94 -7.21 0.12 -20.10
N TYR A 95 -8.34 -0.06 -19.45
CA TYR A 95 -8.53 0.19 -18.02
C TYR A 95 -9.66 -0.68 -17.46
N GLN A 96 -9.72 -0.79 -16.14
CA GLN A 96 -10.78 -1.44 -15.39
C GLN A 96 -11.82 -0.45 -14.85
N LEU A 97 -11.42 0.78 -14.59
CA LEU A 97 -12.30 1.91 -14.29
C LEU A 97 -11.61 3.21 -14.71
N LEU A 98 -12.40 4.20 -15.14
CA LEU A 98 -11.95 5.58 -15.33
C LEU A 98 -12.95 6.52 -14.67
N ILE A 99 -12.45 7.50 -13.92
CA ILE A 99 -13.24 8.56 -13.29
C ILE A 99 -12.79 9.90 -13.85
N ALA A 100 -13.69 10.65 -14.48
CA ALA A 100 -13.44 11.98 -15.01
C ALA A 100 -13.91 13.07 -14.05
N PHE A 101 -13.22 14.20 -14.05
CA PHE A 101 -13.48 15.36 -13.19
C PHE A 101 -13.85 16.61 -13.99
N ASP A 102 -14.36 17.62 -13.29
CA ASP A 102 -14.89 18.89 -13.84
C ASP A 102 -13.82 19.81 -14.44
N ASP A 103 -12.54 19.49 -14.26
CA ASP A 103 -11.41 20.19 -14.89
C ASP A 103 -10.81 19.42 -16.08
N ASP A 104 -11.52 18.43 -16.63
CA ASP A 104 -11.08 17.53 -17.68
C ASP A 104 -9.90 16.62 -17.30
N SER A 105 -9.49 16.59 -16.05
CA SER A 105 -8.56 15.57 -15.54
C SER A 105 -9.29 14.24 -15.30
N PHE A 106 -8.54 13.16 -15.18
CA PHE A 106 -9.15 11.85 -14.90
C PHE A 106 -8.21 10.90 -14.15
N LEU A 107 -8.82 9.96 -13.44
CA LEU A 107 -8.15 8.82 -12.82
C LEU A 107 -8.36 7.56 -13.65
N VAL A 108 -7.29 6.80 -13.83
CA VAL A 108 -7.32 5.49 -14.50
C VAL A 108 -6.92 4.40 -13.51
N PHE A 109 -7.76 3.39 -13.41
CA PHE A 109 -7.54 2.21 -12.58
C PHE A 109 -7.23 1.01 -13.46
N THR A 110 -6.09 0.37 -13.22
CA THR A 110 -5.69 -0.86 -13.91
C THR A 110 -5.29 -1.94 -12.92
N VAL A 111 -5.55 -3.20 -13.27
CA VAL A 111 -5.20 -4.37 -12.47
C VAL A 111 -4.31 -5.30 -13.29
N ALA A 112 -3.14 -5.65 -12.74
CA ALA A 112 -2.18 -6.52 -13.43
C ALA A 112 -2.31 -8.00 -13.01
N MET A 113 -2.54 -8.27 -11.72
CA MET A 113 -2.65 -9.62 -11.17
C MET A 113 -4.00 -9.84 -10.49
N TYR A 114 -4.32 -9.05 -9.48
CA TYR A 114 -5.60 -9.02 -8.76
C TYR A 114 -5.75 -7.63 -8.14
N GLY A 115 -6.96 -7.23 -7.79
CA GLY A 115 -7.17 -5.97 -7.09
C GLY A 115 -8.65 -5.62 -6.95
N GLY A 116 -8.99 -4.86 -5.91
CA GLY A 116 -10.33 -4.37 -5.62
C GLY A 116 -10.47 -2.89 -5.97
N ILE A 117 -11.53 -2.55 -6.71
CA ILE A 117 -11.95 -1.18 -6.99
C ILE A 117 -13.36 -1.06 -6.42
N ILE A 118 -13.54 -0.29 -5.33
CA ILE A 118 -14.69 -0.41 -4.45
C ILE A 118 -15.37 0.95 -4.31
N ALA A 119 -16.55 1.15 -4.91
CA ALA A 119 -17.37 2.30 -4.64
C ALA A 119 -18.48 1.93 -3.64
N PHE A 120 -18.56 2.67 -2.53
CA PHE A 120 -19.53 2.42 -1.47
C PHE A 120 -20.05 3.72 -0.85
N ARG A 121 -21.04 3.60 0.02
CA ARG A 121 -21.55 4.71 0.82
C ARG A 121 -21.56 4.29 2.29
N LYS A 122 -21.08 5.14 3.18
CA LYS A 122 -20.96 4.97 4.63
C LYS A 122 -20.00 3.85 5.05
N ASN A 123 -20.37 2.59 4.82
CA ASN A 123 -19.66 1.45 5.36
C ASN A 123 -19.28 0.45 4.26
N PHE A 124 -18.06 -0.05 4.33
CA PHE A 124 -17.59 -1.19 3.58
C PHE A 124 -17.21 -2.30 4.54
N ASP A 125 -18.09 -3.33 4.64
CA ASP A 125 -17.91 -4.47 5.53
C ASP A 125 -16.90 -5.46 4.92
N ASN A 126 -15.64 -5.11 5.09
CA ASN A 126 -14.52 -5.97 4.69
C ASN A 126 -13.50 -6.02 5.84
N PRO A 127 -13.15 -7.20 6.36
CA PRO A 127 -12.30 -7.32 7.54
C PRO A 127 -10.89 -6.75 7.34
N TYR A 128 -10.37 -6.76 6.12
CA TYR A 128 -9.06 -6.15 5.81
C TYR A 128 -9.14 -4.63 5.83
N TYR A 129 -10.18 -4.06 5.24
CA TYR A 129 -10.42 -2.61 5.23
C TYR A 129 -10.70 -2.09 6.65
N LEU A 130 -11.63 -2.73 7.37
CA LEU A 130 -11.94 -2.38 8.77
C LEU A 130 -10.72 -2.57 9.69
N GLY A 131 -9.94 -3.62 9.47
CA GLY A 131 -8.69 -3.84 10.18
C GLY A 131 -7.66 -2.74 9.92
N ALA A 132 -7.58 -2.22 8.68
CA ALA A 132 -6.68 -1.13 8.33
C ALA A 132 -7.12 0.21 8.95
N LEU A 133 -8.43 0.43 9.10
CA LEU A 133 -8.97 1.62 9.77
C LEU A 133 -8.80 1.59 11.30
N SER A 134 -8.94 0.42 11.92
CA SER A 134 -9.01 0.31 13.39
C SER A 134 -7.67 0.10 14.08
N LYS A 135 -6.66 -0.43 13.37
CA LYS A 135 -5.35 -0.70 13.96
C LYS A 135 -4.41 0.49 13.73
N PRO A 136 -3.58 0.84 14.73
CA PRO A 136 -2.58 1.89 14.57
C PRO A 136 -1.62 1.60 13.41
N SER A 137 -1.40 2.60 12.56
CA SER A 137 -0.36 2.55 11.53
C SER A 137 1.02 2.79 12.13
N PRO A 138 2.08 2.13 11.67
CA PRO A 138 3.46 2.48 12.06
C PRO A 138 3.84 3.95 11.81
N LEU A 139 3.09 4.66 10.98
CA LEU A 139 3.28 6.08 10.74
C LEU A 139 2.64 6.96 11.83
N ASP A 140 1.82 6.40 12.70
CA ASP A 140 1.13 7.10 13.77
C ASP A 140 1.87 6.98 15.12
N ASP A 141 1.65 7.93 16.02
CA ASP A 141 2.21 7.88 17.39
C ASP A 141 1.57 6.76 18.22
N ALA A 142 0.32 6.39 17.94
CA ALA A 142 -0.37 5.29 18.59
C ALA A 142 0.27 3.91 18.35
N PHE A 143 1.11 3.78 17.32
CA PHE A 143 1.96 2.60 17.14
C PHE A 143 3.26 2.77 17.93
N ASP A 144 3.15 2.66 19.24
CA ASP A 144 4.25 2.75 20.19
C ASP A 144 4.87 1.37 20.53
N GLU A 145 5.90 1.35 21.39
CA GLU A 145 6.55 0.12 21.83
C GLU A 145 5.58 -0.82 22.54
N ALA A 146 4.63 -0.28 23.32
CA ALA A 146 3.63 -1.09 24.00
C ALA A 146 2.66 -1.76 22.99
N CYS A 147 2.26 -1.03 21.96
CA CYS A 147 1.47 -1.58 20.86
C CYS A 147 2.23 -2.72 20.16
N PHE A 148 3.48 -2.50 19.80
CA PHE A 148 4.32 -3.51 19.16
C PHE A 148 4.56 -4.72 20.07
N GLY A 149 4.79 -4.48 21.37
CA GLY A 149 4.93 -5.54 22.37
C GLY A 149 3.68 -6.43 22.49
N ARG A 150 2.48 -5.84 22.42
CA ARG A 150 1.23 -6.62 22.37
C ARG A 150 1.17 -7.50 21.12
N LEU A 151 1.52 -6.96 19.95
CA LEU A 151 1.56 -7.76 18.71
C LEU A 151 2.53 -8.95 18.80
N ILE A 152 3.66 -8.79 19.48
CA ILE A 152 4.62 -9.87 19.76
C ILE A 152 4.00 -10.91 20.70
N SER A 153 3.39 -10.47 21.80
CA SER A 153 2.79 -11.35 22.82
C SER A 153 1.63 -12.18 22.26
N ASP A 154 0.83 -11.60 21.39
CA ASP A 154 -0.30 -12.26 20.73
C ASP A 154 0.11 -13.19 19.59
N ALA A 155 1.35 -13.07 19.12
CA ALA A 155 1.87 -13.85 18.01
C ALA A 155 2.27 -15.27 18.44
N LYS A 156 2.07 -16.25 17.56
CA LYS A 156 2.60 -17.59 17.77
C LYS A 156 4.12 -17.55 17.83
N SER A 157 4.71 -18.13 18.87
CA SER A 157 6.16 -18.10 19.13
C SER A 157 7.00 -18.75 18.03
N ASN A 158 6.43 -19.66 17.24
CA ASN A 158 7.12 -20.35 16.15
C ASN A 158 7.14 -19.56 14.83
N LEU A 159 6.52 -18.37 14.77
CA LEU A 159 6.58 -17.52 13.57
C LEU A 159 8.02 -17.09 13.28
N SER A 160 8.36 -16.98 12.00
CA SER A 160 9.56 -16.28 11.59
C SER A 160 9.35 -14.76 11.60
N ALA A 161 10.43 -13.99 11.65
CA ALA A 161 10.37 -12.54 11.59
C ALA A 161 9.58 -12.03 10.36
N LYS A 162 9.80 -12.64 9.17
CA LYS A 162 8.97 -12.35 7.99
C LYS A 162 7.50 -12.66 8.22
N ALA A 163 7.17 -13.84 8.75
CA ALA A 163 5.78 -14.23 8.98
C ALA A 163 5.09 -13.29 9.98
N PHE A 164 5.80 -12.88 11.03
CA PHE A 164 5.27 -11.93 12.01
C PHE A 164 4.92 -10.59 11.37
N LEU A 165 5.84 -10.02 10.60
CA LEU A 165 5.64 -8.69 10.01
C LEU A 165 4.60 -8.68 8.88
N ALA A 166 4.62 -9.67 7.97
CA ALA A 166 3.93 -9.58 6.69
C ALA A 166 2.77 -10.57 6.49
N THR A 167 2.32 -11.26 7.54
CA THR A 167 1.16 -12.16 7.43
C THR A 167 0.06 -11.81 8.42
N GLU A 168 -1.18 -12.30 8.12
CA GLU A 168 -2.37 -12.14 8.97
C GLU A 168 -2.75 -10.68 9.26
N GLN A 169 -2.23 -9.72 8.49
CA GLN A 169 -2.53 -8.30 8.65
C GLN A 169 -2.38 -7.82 10.11
N ARG A 170 -1.35 -8.30 10.83
CA ARG A 170 -1.02 -7.82 12.18
C ARG A 170 -0.71 -6.35 12.14
N ILE A 171 0.09 -5.96 11.15
CA ILE A 171 0.36 -4.58 10.78
C ILE A 171 -0.22 -4.39 9.38
N PRO A 172 -1.44 -3.83 9.25
CA PRO A 172 -2.09 -3.68 7.96
C PRO A 172 -1.23 -2.92 6.96
N GLY A 173 -1.08 -3.50 5.76
CA GLY A 173 -0.29 -2.89 4.69
C GLY A 173 1.22 -3.02 4.82
N LEU A 174 1.75 -3.68 5.87
CA LEU A 174 3.16 -4.07 5.91
C LEU A 174 3.32 -5.36 5.11
N GLY A 175 3.85 -5.23 3.92
CA GLY A 175 3.96 -6.35 2.99
C GLY A 175 5.40 -6.79 2.72
N ASN A 176 5.52 -7.64 1.70
CA ASN A 176 6.79 -8.27 1.36
C ASN A 176 7.85 -7.29 0.82
N GLY A 177 7.43 -6.17 0.26
CA GLY A 177 8.36 -5.19 -0.30
C GLY A 177 9.07 -4.36 0.76
N VAL A 178 8.33 -3.84 1.75
CA VAL A 178 8.91 -2.99 2.81
C VAL A 178 9.69 -3.78 3.85
N LEU A 179 9.29 -5.05 4.12
CA LEU A 179 9.92 -5.86 5.16
C LEU A 179 11.40 -6.15 4.91
N GLN A 180 11.85 -6.13 3.66
CA GLN A 180 13.24 -6.45 3.32
C GLN A 180 14.20 -5.48 4.01
N ASP A 181 13.98 -4.18 3.80
CA ASP A 181 14.81 -3.13 4.39
C ASP A 181 14.63 -3.02 5.90
N ILE A 182 13.42 -3.28 6.40
CA ILE A 182 13.13 -3.32 7.84
C ILE A 182 13.97 -4.40 8.52
N LEU A 183 13.96 -5.62 7.99
CA LEU A 183 14.73 -6.74 8.56
C LEU A 183 16.24 -6.54 8.39
N PHE A 184 16.68 -6.01 7.26
CA PHE A 184 18.08 -5.67 7.03
C PHE A 184 18.58 -4.64 8.07
N LYS A 185 17.87 -3.53 8.25
CA LYS A 185 18.23 -2.48 9.22
C LYS A 185 18.18 -2.96 10.68
N SER A 186 17.30 -3.91 10.98
CA SER A 186 17.23 -4.52 12.32
C SER A 186 18.26 -5.61 12.56
N HIS A 187 19.02 -6.01 11.53
CA HIS A 187 19.97 -7.14 11.56
C HIS A 187 19.30 -8.46 11.94
N ILE A 188 18.07 -8.68 11.44
CA ILE A 188 17.31 -9.91 11.72
C ILE A 188 17.09 -10.69 10.43
N HIS A 189 17.57 -11.92 10.40
CA HIS A 189 17.34 -12.81 9.27
C HIS A 189 15.84 -13.12 9.11
N PRO A 190 15.26 -13.05 7.89
CA PRO A 190 13.80 -13.21 7.66
C PRO A 190 13.21 -14.52 8.16
N LYS A 191 13.99 -15.59 8.23
CA LYS A 191 13.56 -16.90 8.73
C LYS A 191 13.77 -17.09 10.24
N ARG A 192 14.41 -16.14 10.93
CA ARG A 192 14.68 -16.27 12.37
C ARG A 192 13.37 -16.29 13.15
N LYS A 193 13.26 -17.21 14.10
CA LYS A 193 12.05 -17.37 14.90
C LYS A 193 11.92 -16.27 15.96
N LEU A 194 10.70 -15.75 16.16
CA LEU A 194 10.41 -14.73 17.18
C LEU A 194 10.89 -15.16 18.56
N ALA A 195 10.60 -16.41 18.95
CA ALA A 195 11.01 -16.95 20.25
C ALA A 195 12.53 -16.96 20.52
N THR A 196 13.35 -16.71 19.50
CA THR A 196 14.82 -16.66 19.61
C THR A 196 15.36 -15.24 19.63
N LEU A 197 14.49 -14.22 19.53
CA LEU A 197 14.85 -12.82 19.57
C LEU A 197 14.84 -12.33 21.02
N GLY A 198 15.91 -11.69 21.43
CA GLY A 198 15.97 -10.99 22.73
C GLY A 198 15.38 -9.59 22.64
N ASP A 199 15.15 -8.95 23.81
CA ASP A 199 14.51 -7.63 23.92
C ASP A 199 15.22 -6.57 23.08
N ALA A 200 16.54 -6.55 23.05
CA ALA A 200 17.32 -5.62 22.25
C ALA A 200 17.09 -5.80 20.73
N GLU A 201 16.86 -7.03 20.26
CA GLU A 201 16.55 -7.32 18.86
C GLU A 201 15.13 -6.93 18.52
N LEU A 202 14.17 -7.19 19.39
CA LEU A 202 12.79 -6.74 19.27
C LEU A 202 12.67 -5.22 19.24
N GLY A 203 13.41 -4.52 20.11
CA GLY A 203 13.49 -3.05 20.13
C GLY A 203 14.07 -2.50 18.81
N ARG A 204 15.13 -3.12 18.26
CA ARG A 204 15.65 -2.73 16.95
C ARG A 204 14.64 -2.99 15.82
N MET A 205 13.89 -4.09 15.87
CA MET A 205 12.87 -4.39 14.88
C MET A 205 11.74 -3.34 14.92
N TYR A 206 11.25 -2.97 16.12
CA TYR A 206 10.28 -1.89 16.29
C TYR A 206 10.77 -0.57 15.69
N SER A 207 11.97 -0.14 16.09
CA SER A 207 12.57 1.11 15.62
C SER A 207 12.75 1.10 14.10
N SER A 208 13.17 -0.05 13.53
CA SER A 208 13.31 -0.21 12.09
C SER A 208 11.97 -0.18 11.35
N VAL A 209 10.91 -0.76 11.92
CA VAL A 209 9.54 -0.67 11.35
C VAL A 209 9.13 0.80 11.24
N LYS A 210 9.20 1.56 12.33
CA LYS A 210 8.80 2.98 12.33
C LYS A 210 9.66 3.83 11.40
N SER A 211 10.98 3.79 11.59
CA SER A 211 11.88 4.69 10.86
C SER A 211 11.94 4.40 9.36
N THR A 212 11.91 3.12 8.98
CA THR A 212 11.98 2.75 7.55
C THR A 212 10.70 3.10 6.82
N LEU A 213 9.54 2.80 7.40
CA LEU A 213 8.25 3.15 6.78
C LEU A 213 8.05 4.66 6.70
N ARG A 214 8.48 5.42 7.71
CA ARG A 214 8.46 6.88 7.70
C ARG A 214 9.35 7.43 6.58
N ASP A 215 10.62 6.99 6.48
CA ASP A 215 11.55 7.43 5.44
C ASP A 215 11.01 7.10 4.02
N MET A 216 10.43 5.90 3.85
CA MET A 216 9.77 5.51 2.60
C MET A 216 8.59 6.43 2.25
N ALA A 217 7.71 6.73 3.22
CA ALA A 217 6.54 7.58 3.01
C ALA A 217 6.95 9.04 2.72
N ASP A 218 7.91 9.59 3.46
CA ASP A 218 8.39 10.97 3.30
C ASP A 218 9.05 11.20 1.94
N ARG A 219 9.66 10.16 1.37
CA ARG A 219 10.25 10.18 0.02
C ARG A 219 9.28 9.79 -1.09
N GLY A 220 8.00 9.70 -0.83
CA GLY A 220 7.00 9.40 -1.86
C GLY A 220 6.91 7.94 -2.28
N GLY A 221 7.32 7.00 -1.41
CA GLY A 221 7.30 5.57 -1.67
C GLY A 221 8.64 5.01 -2.15
N ARG A 222 8.66 3.70 -2.42
CA ARG A 222 9.84 2.96 -2.86
C ARG A 222 10.11 3.14 -4.36
N ASP A 223 11.38 3.08 -4.75
CA ASP A 223 11.82 3.15 -6.16
C ASP A 223 11.39 1.93 -7.00
N THR A 224 10.92 0.88 -6.37
CA THR A 224 10.35 -0.31 -7.01
C THR A 224 8.89 -0.15 -7.42
N GLU A 225 8.23 0.90 -6.95
CA GLU A 225 6.82 1.21 -7.18
C GLU A 225 6.68 2.59 -7.84
N LYS A 226 5.54 2.82 -8.50
CA LYS A 226 5.24 4.08 -9.16
C LYS A 226 4.16 4.83 -8.41
N ASP A 227 4.31 6.13 -8.28
CA ASP A 227 3.34 7.05 -7.66
C ASP A 227 2.12 7.32 -8.56
N LEU A 228 1.21 8.21 -8.12
CA LEU A 228 0.00 8.61 -8.84
C LEU A 228 0.29 9.21 -10.22
N LEU A 229 1.45 9.85 -10.40
CA LEU A 229 1.93 10.42 -11.66
C LEU A 229 2.74 9.44 -12.52
N GLY A 230 2.89 8.19 -12.08
CA GLY A 230 3.68 7.17 -12.78
C GLY A 230 5.19 7.27 -12.59
N LYS A 231 5.66 8.12 -11.66
CA LYS A 231 7.08 8.28 -11.33
C LYS A 231 7.48 7.26 -10.26
N PRO A 232 8.69 6.71 -10.29
CA PRO A 232 9.20 5.87 -9.20
C PRO A 232 9.26 6.67 -7.89
N GLY A 233 8.99 6.00 -6.77
CA GLY A 233 9.20 6.60 -5.44
C GLY A 233 10.66 7.01 -5.22
N GLY A 234 10.88 7.98 -4.34
CA GLY A 234 12.21 8.53 -4.07
C GLY A 234 13.05 7.74 -3.07
N TYR A 235 12.45 6.78 -2.36
CA TYR A 235 13.20 5.92 -1.46
C TYR A 235 13.93 4.82 -2.24
N LYS A 236 15.26 4.82 -2.19
CA LYS A 236 16.10 3.78 -2.78
C LYS A 236 16.13 2.55 -1.89
N THR A 237 15.53 1.47 -2.36
CA THR A 237 15.48 0.20 -1.62
C THR A 237 16.87 -0.39 -1.45
N LEU A 238 17.18 -0.84 -0.24
CA LEU A 238 18.46 -1.50 0.07
C LEU A 238 18.48 -2.93 -0.45
N LEU A 239 17.41 -3.67 -0.19
CA LEU A 239 17.26 -5.07 -0.60
C LEU A 239 15.97 -5.25 -1.44
N SER A 240 16.12 -5.42 -2.73
CA SER A 240 15.00 -5.56 -3.66
C SER A 240 15.38 -6.30 -4.94
N LYS A 241 14.41 -6.46 -5.84
CA LYS A 241 14.66 -6.95 -7.20
C LYS A 241 15.65 -6.08 -8.00
N ASN A 242 15.80 -4.81 -7.62
CA ASN A 242 16.66 -3.86 -8.32
C ASN A 242 18.10 -3.92 -7.81
N THR A 243 18.33 -4.35 -6.56
CA THR A 243 19.63 -4.25 -5.87
C THR A 243 20.27 -5.59 -5.52
N PHE A 244 19.55 -6.73 -5.65
CA PHE A 244 20.06 -8.03 -5.20
C PHE A 244 21.30 -8.53 -5.95
N ALA A 245 21.59 -7.99 -7.13
CA ALA A 245 22.81 -8.30 -7.89
C ALA A 245 24.01 -7.43 -7.50
N GLU A 246 23.79 -6.42 -6.66
CA GLU A 246 24.85 -5.54 -6.13
C GLU A 246 25.43 -6.11 -4.84
N PRO A 247 26.65 -5.70 -4.45
CA PRO A 247 27.20 -6.04 -3.14
C PRO A 247 26.31 -5.51 -2.01
N CYS A 248 26.23 -6.27 -0.92
CA CYS A 248 25.49 -5.86 0.27
C CYS A 248 25.98 -4.48 0.77
N PRO A 249 25.08 -3.49 0.95
CA PRO A 249 25.48 -2.16 1.37
C PRO A 249 26.06 -2.10 2.81
N GLY A 250 25.86 -3.14 3.60
CA GLY A 250 26.39 -3.22 4.97
C GLY A 250 27.75 -3.89 5.08
N CYS A 251 28.03 -4.95 4.31
CA CYS A 251 29.23 -5.74 4.48
C CYS A 251 30.00 -6.02 3.18
N GLY A 252 29.50 -5.61 2.01
CA GLY A 252 30.08 -5.87 0.71
C GLY A 252 29.92 -7.32 0.21
N GLY A 253 29.33 -8.22 0.99
CA GLY A 253 29.08 -9.61 0.61
C GLY A 253 27.94 -9.77 -0.40
N ALA A 254 27.73 -10.99 -0.87
CA ALA A 254 26.63 -11.29 -1.81
C ALA A 254 25.27 -11.24 -1.11
N ILE A 255 24.26 -10.68 -1.80
CA ILE A 255 22.86 -10.72 -1.36
C ILE A 255 22.24 -12.04 -1.86
N VAL A 256 21.64 -12.78 -0.94
CA VAL A 256 20.89 -14.01 -1.23
C VAL A 256 19.46 -13.66 -1.58
N LYS A 257 18.95 -14.23 -2.66
CA LYS A 257 17.53 -14.19 -3.04
C LYS A 257 16.95 -15.59 -3.00
N GLU A 258 15.87 -15.78 -2.27
CA GLU A 258 15.17 -17.07 -2.24
C GLU A 258 13.65 -16.88 -2.15
N ALA A 259 12.89 -17.94 -2.50
CA ALA A 259 11.45 -17.97 -2.31
C ALA A 259 11.13 -18.39 -0.87
N TYR A 260 10.32 -17.59 -0.16
CA TYR A 260 9.90 -17.92 1.19
C TYR A 260 8.54 -17.30 1.51
N LEU A 261 7.57 -18.10 1.97
CA LEU A 261 6.22 -17.68 2.34
C LEU A 261 5.53 -16.81 1.27
N GLY A 262 5.41 -17.34 0.06
CA GLY A 262 4.65 -16.71 -1.02
C GLY A 262 5.31 -15.52 -1.71
N GLY A 263 6.56 -15.21 -1.42
CA GLY A 263 7.29 -14.14 -2.07
C GLY A 263 8.82 -14.32 -2.01
N ALA A 264 9.57 -13.49 -2.73
CA ALA A 264 11.02 -13.46 -2.60
C ALA A 264 11.43 -12.79 -1.29
N VAL A 265 12.48 -13.30 -0.64
CA VAL A 265 13.23 -12.63 0.42
C VAL A 265 14.65 -12.37 -0.04
N TYR A 266 15.19 -11.25 0.40
CA TYR A 266 16.55 -10.81 0.13
C TYR A 266 17.27 -10.58 1.47
N TYR A 267 18.49 -11.11 1.61
CA TYR A 267 19.29 -10.95 2.82
C TYR A 267 20.77 -11.21 2.53
N CYS A 268 21.62 -10.80 3.42
CA CYS A 268 23.03 -11.18 3.37
C CYS A 268 23.48 -11.87 4.65
#